data_44a9f1738db5816f04217f0890287312
#
_entry.id   44a9f1738db5816f04217f0890287312
#
_cell.length_a   1.000
_cell.length_b   1.000
_cell.length_c   1.000
_cell.angle_alpha   90.00
_cell.angle_beta   90.00
_cell.angle_gamma   90.00
#
_symmetry.space_group_name_H-M   'P 1'
#
loop_
_entity.id
_entity.type
_entity.pdbx_description
1 polymer ?
#
loop_
_entity_poly.entity_id
_entity_poly.type
_entity_poly.pdbx_seq_one_letter_code
_entity_poly.pdbx_strand_id
1 'polypeptide(L)'
;MSMITATAWVPRGFAAPFPTKYTFDEEEFARIADLAKLQLDDANEDLEEARGQPTEKNGDEDAEEEGSDDEAGAKALKSKGQDDDLKEYDLEHYDEDVEMDQDKEGAGMAMFGNVKSLAYHDSNKDDPYITMQENDEDDEDREELQILATDNMLLAAKVEDEVAHLEVYVYEDEADNLYVHHDLMLPAIPLCVEWLDIPVGKSGVEKDSRANFVAVGTFDPDIEIWDLDTVDCMYPNAILGQGGEGKGANADGTKKKKKKKSKKANAEYHVDAVLSLAANRQHRNLLASSSADKTVKLWDLNTTKCAKSYTHHTDKVCSLAWHPRDSTLLLSGSYDRTVVAADMRAPDAKVPRWGVESDIETVRWDPHDPNYFYISTENGIIHFHDARNAPSNPAASKPVWILQAHDESVSAFDINPTIPGFMASGSTDKQVKLWNIQPSGPTMVVSRNLDIGKVFSTVFAPDEEVGFRLSVAGSKGVVQVWDTSTNKAVRAAFADRVAPVDGEIRERLVGVENDSSESEDEDEGELMKREEKLEKVGSPWRKIEDRLLGWFTVWHTPRF
;
A
#
# COMPACT_ATOMS: atom_id res chain seq x y z
N MET A 1 -8.37 -14.18 -3.88
CA MET A 1 -7.03 -14.48 -3.32
C MET A 1 -6.62 -13.25 -2.51
N SER A 2 -6.28 -13.42 -1.23
CA SER A 2 -5.94 -12.30 -0.36
C SER A 2 -4.43 -12.30 -0.08
N MET A 3 -3.78 -11.12 -0.07
CA MET A 3 -2.36 -11.00 0.29
C MET A 3 -2.07 -9.62 0.90
N ILE A 4 -1.04 -9.56 1.75
CA ILE A 4 -0.53 -8.29 2.27
C ILE A 4 0.89 -8.10 1.76
N THR A 5 1.13 -6.97 1.12
CA THR A 5 2.40 -6.67 0.45
C THR A 5 3.38 -5.91 1.34
N ALA A 6 2.89 -5.05 2.21
CA ALA A 6 3.69 -4.25 3.12
C ALA A 6 2.94 -3.91 4.40
N THR A 7 3.65 -3.74 5.51
CA THR A 7 3.10 -3.22 6.76
C THR A 7 3.99 -2.10 7.32
N ALA A 8 3.38 -1.20 8.09
CA ALA A 8 4.11 -0.15 8.80
C ALA A 8 3.44 0.16 10.14
N TRP A 9 4.24 0.35 11.20
CA TRP A 9 3.74 0.79 12.49
C TRP A 9 3.63 2.32 12.55
N VAL A 10 2.60 2.79 13.23
CA VAL A 10 2.48 4.19 13.68
C VAL A 10 2.86 4.22 15.16
N PRO A 11 3.81 5.10 15.57
CA PRO A 11 4.18 5.24 16.98
C PRO A 11 3.00 5.73 17.83
N ARG A 12 3.00 5.38 19.11
CA ARG A 12 1.97 5.78 20.07
C ARG A 12 1.82 7.30 20.16
N GLY A 13 0.57 7.75 20.33
CA GLY A 13 0.21 9.16 20.53
C GLY A 13 0.30 10.03 19.30
N PHE A 14 0.38 9.47 18.09
CA PHE A 14 0.25 10.21 16.83
C PHE A 14 -1.16 10.16 16.26
N ALA A 15 -1.87 9.07 16.45
CA ALA A 15 -3.27 8.95 16.06
C ALA A 15 -4.13 9.98 16.82
N ALA A 16 -5.10 10.56 16.14
CA ALA A 16 -6.12 11.37 16.81
C ALA A 16 -6.94 10.48 17.75
N PRO A 17 -7.18 10.89 19.01
CA PRO A 17 -8.01 10.11 19.93
C PRO A 17 -9.43 9.85 19.42
N PHE A 18 -9.94 10.73 18.58
CA PHE A 18 -11.22 10.63 17.93
C PHE A 18 -11.04 11.03 16.46
N PRO A 19 -10.82 10.08 15.55
CA PRO A 19 -10.79 10.33 14.13
C PRO A 19 -12.09 10.97 13.64
N THR A 20 -11.99 11.79 12.62
CA THR A 20 -13.14 12.49 12.05
C THR A 20 -13.70 11.73 10.87
N LYS A 21 -15.03 11.63 10.75
CA LYS A 21 -15.65 11.12 9.53
C LYS A 21 -15.43 12.11 8.38
N TYR A 22 -15.17 11.57 7.20
CA TYR A 22 -15.02 12.37 5.99
C TYR A 22 -16.31 13.14 5.68
N THR A 23 -16.19 14.45 5.46
CA THR A 23 -17.30 15.31 5.08
C THR A 23 -17.09 15.87 3.69
N PHE A 24 -18.13 15.80 2.87
CA PHE A 24 -18.12 16.25 1.49
C PHE A 24 -18.68 17.67 1.41
N ASP A 25 -17.81 18.67 1.44
CA ASP A 25 -18.17 20.08 1.30
C ASP A 25 -17.82 20.66 -0.09
N GLU A 26 -18.11 21.95 -0.32
CA GLU A 26 -17.84 22.61 -1.60
C GLU A 26 -16.33 22.71 -1.93
N GLU A 27 -15.48 22.86 -0.91
CA GLU A 27 -14.02 22.92 -1.09
C GLU A 27 -13.47 21.56 -1.49
N GLU A 28 -13.97 20.51 -0.86
CA GLU A 28 -13.62 19.12 -1.15
C GLU A 28 -14.14 18.70 -2.53
N PHE A 29 -15.36 19.08 -2.89
CA PHE A 29 -15.87 18.88 -4.25
C PHE A 29 -14.98 19.53 -5.29
N ALA A 30 -14.53 20.75 -5.06
CA ALA A 30 -13.63 21.42 -5.99
C ALA A 30 -12.25 20.71 -6.10
N ARG A 31 -11.73 20.23 -4.97
CA ARG A 31 -10.49 19.44 -4.89
C ARG A 31 -10.60 18.14 -5.68
N ILE A 32 -11.65 17.37 -5.44
CA ILE A 32 -11.92 16.10 -6.15
C ILE A 32 -12.14 16.34 -7.64
N ALA A 33 -12.89 17.37 -8.00
CA ALA A 33 -13.13 17.71 -9.40
C ALA A 33 -11.81 18.05 -10.13
N ASP A 34 -10.85 18.66 -9.46
CA ASP A 34 -9.54 18.91 -10.04
C ASP A 34 -8.70 17.62 -10.16
N LEU A 35 -8.73 16.73 -9.18
CA LEU A 35 -8.11 15.39 -9.25
C LEU A 35 -8.76 14.53 -10.34
N ALA A 36 -10.09 14.47 -10.39
CA ALA A 36 -10.83 13.71 -11.41
C ALA A 36 -10.56 14.21 -12.84
N LYS A 37 -10.38 15.51 -13.04
CA LYS A 37 -9.98 16.05 -14.35
C LYS A 37 -8.61 15.54 -14.79
N LEU A 38 -7.67 15.38 -13.86
CA LEU A 38 -6.36 14.83 -14.15
C LEU A 38 -6.45 13.37 -14.57
N GLN A 39 -7.21 12.55 -13.83
CA GLN A 39 -7.45 11.14 -14.17
C GLN A 39 -8.16 10.97 -15.52
N LEU A 40 -9.19 11.78 -15.80
CA LEU A 40 -9.91 11.73 -17.07
C LEU A 40 -9.02 12.14 -18.26
N ASP A 41 -8.18 13.13 -18.06
CA ASP A 41 -7.20 13.57 -19.05
C ASP A 41 -6.20 12.44 -19.35
N ASP A 42 -5.77 11.70 -18.33
CA ASP A 42 -4.86 10.56 -18.43
C ASP A 42 -5.50 9.38 -19.17
N ALA A 43 -6.73 9.01 -18.78
CA ALA A 43 -7.49 7.96 -19.44
C ALA A 43 -7.74 8.25 -20.93
N ASN A 44 -7.98 9.50 -21.30
CA ASN A 44 -8.13 9.91 -22.69
C ASN A 44 -6.80 9.80 -23.47
N GLU A 45 -5.66 10.11 -22.87
CA GLU A 45 -4.35 9.93 -23.50
C GLU A 45 -4.04 8.45 -23.76
N ASP A 46 -4.33 7.57 -22.79
CA ASP A 46 -4.14 6.12 -22.93
C ASP A 46 -5.04 5.55 -24.04
N LEU A 47 -6.27 6.06 -24.16
CA LEU A 47 -7.20 5.65 -25.20
C LEU A 47 -6.75 6.11 -26.60
N GLU A 48 -6.18 7.31 -26.72
CA GLU A 48 -5.59 7.80 -27.97
C GLU A 48 -4.33 7.00 -28.35
N GLU A 49 -3.51 6.59 -27.37
CA GLU A 49 -2.33 5.77 -27.59
C GLU A 49 -2.71 4.35 -28.04
N ALA A 50 -3.75 3.76 -27.44
CA ALA A 50 -4.29 2.45 -27.84
C ALA A 50 -4.86 2.47 -29.28
N ARG A 51 -5.47 3.59 -29.69
CA ARG A 51 -5.98 3.77 -31.07
C ARG A 51 -4.86 4.07 -32.07
N GLY A 52 -3.72 4.58 -31.64
CA GLY A 52 -2.58 4.97 -32.49
C GLY A 52 -1.58 3.85 -32.79
N GLN A 53 -1.69 2.68 -32.17
CA GLN A 53 -0.80 1.54 -32.49
C GLN A 53 -1.28 0.85 -33.77
N PRO A 54 -0.45 0.80 -34.84
CA PRO A 54 -0.79 0.01 -36.01
C PRO A 54 -0.80 -1.47 -35.63
N THR A 55 -1.95 -2.10 -35.75
CA THR A 55 -2.03 -3.57 -35.71
C THR A 55 -1.14 -4.12 -36.81
N GLU A 56 -0.02 -4.76 -36.46
CA GLU A 56 0.73 -5.60 -37.37
C GLU A 56 -0.19 -6.70 -37.86
N LYS A 57 -0.65 -6.54 -39.10
CA LYS A 57 -1.31 -7.60 -39.85
C LYS A 57 -0.27 -8.64 -40.18
N ASN A 58 -0.31 -9.78 -39.51
CA ASN A 58 0.24 -11.03 -40.06
C ASN A 58 -0.63 -11.37 -41.27
N GLY A 59 0.02 -11.33 -42.44
CA GLY A 59 -0.59 -11.72 -43.67
C GLY A 59 -0.77 -13.23 -43.74
N ASP A 60 -1.94 -13.64 -44.20
CA ASP A 60 -2.07 -14.79 -45.05
C ASP A 60 -3.12 -14.41 -46.11
N GLU A 61 -2.69 -14.60 -47.35
CA GLU A 61 -3.41 -14.34 -48.57
C GLU A 61 -4.55 -15.35 -48.75
N ASP A 62 -5.75 -14.92 -49.16
CA ASP A 62 -6.36 -15.33 -50.42
C ASP A 62 -7.76 -14.75 -50.61
N ALA A 63 -7.88 -14.10 -51.80
CA ALA A 63 -8.94 -14.08 -52.79
C ALA A 63 -10.28 -13.33 -52.56
N GLU A 64 -10.42 -12.34 -53.44
CA GLU A 64 -11.51 -11.97 -54.35
C GLU A 64 -12.72 -11.18 -53.86
N GLU A 65 -12.70 -9.95 -54.35
CA GLU A 65 -13.69 -9.13 -55.09
C GLU A 65 -15.17 -9.13 -54.65
N GLU A 66 -15.76 -8.02 -54.36
CA GLU A 66 -16.49 -7.06 -55.19
C GLU A 66 -17.05 -5.91 -54.32
N GLY A 67 -17.08 -4.76 -54.96
CA GLY A 67 -17.39 -3.48 -54.37
C GLY A 67 -18.86 -3.17 -54.14
N SER A 68 -19.11 -2.12 -53.43
CA SER A 68 -19.91 -0.95 -53.83
C SER A 68 -20.08 0.01 -52.64
N ASP A 69 -20.04 1.27 -52.98
CA ASP A 69 -20.40 2.47 -52.21
C ASP A 69 -21.69 2.32 -51.37
N ASP A 70 -21.74 2.92 -50.17
CA ASP A 70 -22.66 4.03 -49.93
C ASP A 70 -22.57 4.58 -48.53
N GLU A 71 -22.75 5.88 -48.47
CA GLU A 71 -22.77 6.78 -47.30
C GLU A 71 -23.91 6.51 -46.29
N ALA A 72 -23.65 6.97 -45.11
CA ALA A 72 -24.54 7.61 -44.15
C ALA A 72 -25.47 6.75 -43.26
N GLY A 73 -25.40 7.05 -41.97
CA GLY A 73 -26.59 6.98 -41.13
C GLY A 73 -26.47 6.13 -39.85
N ALA A 74 -26.18 6.79 -38.77
CA ALA A 74 -26.46 6.29 -37.44
C ALA A 74 -27.91 5.80 -37.31
N LYS A 75 -28.13 4.52 -37.07
CA LYS A 75 -29.39 3.98 -36.60
C LYS A 75 -29.16 2.88 -35.58
N ALA A 76 -29.77 3.10 -34.42
CA ALA A 76 -29.88 2.21 -33.29
C ALA A 76 -30.26 0.77 -33.70
N LEU A 77 -29.51 -0.20 -33.20
CA LEU A 77 -29.84 -1.62 -33.26
C LEU A 77 -30.96 -1.91 -32.26
N LYS A 78 -32.17 -2.07 -32.74
CA LYS A 78 -33.24 -2.76 -32.01
C LYS A 78 -33.01 -4.26 -32.13
N SER A 79 -32.61 -4.91 -31.06
CA SER A 79 -32.67 -6.36 -30.95
C SER A 79 -34.12 -6.78 -30.66
N LYS A 80 -34.70 -7.54 -31.55
CA LYS A 80 -35.96 -8.25 -31.38
C LYS A 80 -35.67 -9.53 -30.61
N GLY A 81 -35.92 -9.53 -29.29
CA GLY A 81 -36.06 -10.73 -28.48
C GLY A 81 -37.44 -10.68 -27.84
N GLN A 82 -38.20 -11.68 -28.13
CA GLN A 82 -39.58 -11.89 -27.71
C GLN A 82 -39.54 -12.31 -26.23
N ASP A 83 -40.01 -11.44 -25.34
CA ASP A 83 -40.43 -11.81 -24.00
C ASP A 83 -41.87 -11.33 -23.80
N ASP A 84 -42.78 -12.30 -23.84
CA ASP A 84 -44.23 -12.08 -23.76
C ASP A 84 -44.71 -11.91 -22.31
N ASP A 85 -43.81 -12.06 -21.32
CA ASP A 85 -44.13 -12.03 -19.88
C ASP A 85 -44.15 -10.61 -19.26
N LEU A 86 -43.74 -9.59 -20.03
CA LEU A 86 -43.70 -8.20 -19.52
C LEU A 86 -44.92 -7.36 -19.96
N LYS A 87 -45.88 -7.94 -20.69
CA LYS A 87 -47.09 -7.24 -21.09
C LYS A 87 -48.11 -7.02 -19.96
N GLU A 88 -47.90 -7.68 -18.83
CA GLU A 88 -48.76 -7.51 -17.65
C GLU A 88 -48.43 -6.24 -16.85
N TYR A 89 -47.24 -5.65 -17.12
CA TYR A 89 -46.82 -4.36 -16.56
C TYR A 89 -46.89 -3.32 -17.65
N ASP A 90 -47.90 -2.44 -17.60
CA ASP A 90 -48.14 -1.33 -18.53
C ASP A 90 -47.03 -0.27 -18.44
N LEU A 91 -45.86 -0.62 -19.00
CA LEU A 91 -44.65 0.22 -18.96
C LEU A 91 -44.71 1.38 -19.98
N GLU A 92 -45.72 1.41 -20.85
CA GLU A 92 -45.88 2.48 -21.85
C GLU A 92 -46.45 3.77 -21.24
N HIS A 93 -47.06 3.70 -20.05
CA HIS A 93 -47.67 4.87 -19.38
C HIS A 93 -46.99 5.20 -18.02
N TYR A 94 -45.77 4.65 -17.80
CA TYR A 94 -45.03 4.87 -16.55
C TYR A 94 -44.56 6.32 -16.36
N ASP A 95 -44.34 7.05 -17.47
CA ASP A 95 -43.85 8.44 -17.48
C ASP A 95 -44.98 9.48 -17.73
N GLU A 96 -46.26 9.08 -17.77
CA GLU A 96 -47.32 10.04 -17.76
C GLU A 96 -47.53 10.56 -16.34
N ASP A 97 -46.73 11.56 -15.98
CA ASP A 97 -46.86 12.33 -14.78
C ASP A 97 -48.29 12.90 -14.62
N VAL A 98 -48.91 12.51 -13.57
CA VAL A 98 -50.13 13.14 -13.08
C VAL A 98 -49.78 14.60 -12.73
N GLU A 99 -50.19 15.54 -13.59
CA GLU A 99 -50.17 16.98 -13.26
C GLU A 99 -50.87 17.17 -11.89
N MET A 100 -50.08 17.53 -10.89
CA MET A 100 -50.56 17.88 -9.58
C MET A 100 -51.37 19.18 -9.68
N ASP A 101 -52.68 19.04 -9.68
CA ASP A 101 -53.58 20.15 -9.38
C ASP A 101 -53.28 20.67 -7.95
N GLN A 102 -52.74 21.86 -7.88
CA GLN A 102 -52.59 22.63 -6.63
C GLN A 102 -53.95 23.06 -6.14
N ASP A 103 -54.64 22.23 -5.39
CA ASP A 103 -55.71 22.62 -4.46
C ASP A 103 -56.46 21.38 -3.96
N LYS A 104 -55.87 20.63 -3.03
CA LYS A 104 -56.61 19.89 -1.98
C LYS A 104 -55.61 19.30 -0.98
N GLU A 105 -55.69 19.82 0.24
CA GLU A 105 -55.11 19.18 1.42
C GLU A 105 -55.54 17.71 1.52
N GLY A 106 -54.58 16.80 1.64
CA GLY A 106 -54.79 15.47 2.20
C GLY A 106 -55.13 14.33 1.23
N ALA A 107 -54.23 13.98 0.30
CA ALA A 107 -54.26 12.64 -0.29
C ALA A 107 -52.85 12.13 -0.46
N GLY A 108 -52.39 11.35 0.54
CA GLY A 108 -51.09 10.70 0.57
C GLY A 108 -50.92 9.66 -0.53
N MET A 109 -49.70 9.41 -0.85
CA MET A 109 -49.14 8.42 -1.78
C MET A 109 -49.97 7.14 -1.88
N ALA A 110 -50.50 6.88 -3.06
CA ALA A 110 -51.42 5.78 -3.35
C ALA A 110 -50.78 4.38 -3.35
N MET A 111 -49.51 4.23 -2.98
CA MET A 111 -48.83 2.91 -2.94
C MET A 111 -49.05 2.19 -1.61
N PHE A 112 -49.52 2.85 -0.57
CA PHE A 112 -49.85 2.23 0.73
C PHE A 112 -51.29 2.58 1.20
N GLY A 113 -52.25 2.47 0.32
CA GLY A 113 -53.63 2.93 0.47
C GLY A 113 -54.43 2.33 1.63
N ASN A 114 -53.85 1.72 2.63
CA ASN A 114 -54.56 1.18 3.78
C ASN A 114 -53.81 1.23 5.11
N VAL A 115 -52.76 2.03 5.23
CA VAL A 115 -52.05 2.18 6.52
C VAL A 115 -52.46 3.52 7.15
N LYS A 116 -53.57 3.49 7.90
CA LYS A 116 -54.07 4.66 8.66
C LYS A 116 -53.20 5.09 9.85
N SER A 117 -51.96 4.61 9.92
CA SER A 117 -51.07 4.82 11.06
C SER A 117 -49.61 5.20 10.69
N LEU A 118 -49.32 5.59 9.43
CA LEU A 118 -48.03 6.20 9.15
C LEU A 118 -48.09 7.68 9.52
N ALA A 119 -47.49 8.03 10.64
CA ALA A 119 -47.20 9.42 10.98
C ALA A 119 -45.83 9.75 10.38
N TYR A 120 -45.76 10.79 9.56
CA TYR A 120 -44.51 11.37 9.11
C TYR A 120 -44.11 12.48 10.09
N HIS A 121 -42.90 12.40 10.61
CA HIS A 121 -42.31 13.42 11.45
C HIS A 121 -41.21 14.12 10.68
N ASP A 122 -41.20 15.45 10.67
CA ASP A 122 -40.22 16.27 9.93
C ASP A 122 -38.81 16.21 10.54
N SER A 123 -38.71 15.78 11.77
CA SER A 123 -37.42 15.56 12.44
C SER A 123 -37.47 14.37 13.39
N ASN A 124 -36.35 13.70 13.61
CA ASN A 124 -36.20 12.60 14.57
C ASN A 124 -36.61 13.03 16.01
N LYS A 125 -36.51 14.33 16.32
CA LYS A 125 -36.90 14.87 17.65
C LYS A 125 -38.41 14.87 17.92
N ASP A 126 -39.20 14.84 16.87
CA ASP A 126 -40.66 14.90 16.94
C ASP A 126 -41.30 13.51 16.82
N ASP A 127 -40.51 12.47 16.52
CA ASP A 127 -40.93 11.08 16.39
C ASP A 127 -40.97 10.38 17.77
N PRO A 128 -42.17 10.04 18.31
CA PRO A 128 -42.27 9.39 19.60
C PRO A 128 -41.76 7.92 19.61
N TYR A 129 -41.41 7.36 18.46
CA TYR A 129 -40.85 5.99 18.31
C TYR A 129 -39.34 5.97 18.29
N ILE A 130 -38.68 7.10 18.04
CA ILE A 130 -37.23 7.25 18.12
C ILE A 130 -36.91 7.61 19.58
N THR A 131 -36.30 6.65 20.27
CA THR A 131 -35.93 6.80 21.69
C THR A 131 -34.50 7.32 21.86
N MET A 132 -33.67 7.26 20.84
CA MET A 132 -32.32 7.82 20.85
C MET A 132 -32.36 9.26 20.31
N GLN A 133 -31.66 10.16 20.97
CA GLN A 133 -31.47 11.52 20.46
C GLN A 133 -30.31 11.49 19.45
N GLU A 134 -30.36 12.31 18.41
CA GLU A 134 -29.26 12.43 17.41
C GLU A 134 -27.90 12.62 18.08
N ASN A 135 -27.84 13.29 19.22
CA ASN A 135 -26.60 13.47 19.97
C ASN A 135 -26.07 12.16 20.61
N ASP A 136 -26.96 11.22 20.95
CA ASP A 136 -26.57 9.97 21.59
C ASP A 136 -25.98 8.99 20.53
N GLU A 137 -26.53 8.99 19.30
CA GLU A 137 -25.96 8.22 18.17
C GLU A 137 -24.59 8.78 17.73
N ASP A 138 -24.47 10.11 17.64
CA ASP A 138 -23.18 10.75 17.33
C ASP A 138 -22.11 10.50 18.41
N ASP A 139 -22.51 10.39 19.68
CA ASP A 139 -21.60 10.09 20.79
C ASP A 139 -21.20 8.61 20.80
N GLU A 140 -22.11 7.65 20.49
CA GLU A 140 -21.79 6.22 20.37
C GLU A 140 -20.82 5.97 19.20
N ASP A 141 -21.11 6.50 18.00
CA ASP A 141 -20.24 6.42 16.83
C ASP A 141 -18.85 6.98 17.12
N ARG A 142 -18.79 8.04 17.91
CA ARG A 142 -17.53 8.67 18.31
C ARG A 142 -16.75 7.83 19.31
N GLU A 143 -17.42 7.15 20.23
CA GLU A 143 -16.79 6.22 21.18
C GLU A 143 -16.24 4.98 20.47
N GLU A 144 -16.93 4.46 19.46
CA GLU A 144 -16.48 3.33 18.65
C GLU A 144 -15.20 3.65 17.84
N LEU A 145 -15.04 4.90 17.42
CA LEU A 145 -13.85 5.36 16.68
C LEU A 145 -12.69 5.76 17.60
N GLN A 146 -12.83 5.62 18.93
CA GLN A 146 -11.80 6.08 19.86
C GLN A 146 -10.54 5.23 19.79
N ILE A 147 -9.38 5.88 19.63
CA ILE A 147 -8.05 5.29 19.72
C ILE A 147 -7.37 5.82 20.99
N LEU A 148 -6.96 4.93 21.87
CA LEU A 148 -6.29 5.34 23.12
C LEU A 148 -4.81 5.68 22.87
N ALA A 149 -4.27 6.55 23.68
CA ALA A 149 -2.86 6.93 23.59
C ALA A 149 -1.89 5.76 23.90
N THR A 150 -2.40 4.70 24.51
CA THR A 150 -1.69 3.45 24.82
C THR A 150 -1.64 2.48 23.65
N ASP A 151 -2.49 2.70 22.65
CA ASP A 151 -2.64 1.79 21.52
C ASP A 151 -1.65 2.13 20.40
N ASN A 152 -1.28 1.12 19.65
CA ASN A 152 -0.49 1.28 18.45
C ASN A 152 -1.37 1.07 17.23
N MET A 153 -1.15 1.88 16.18
CA MET A 153 -1.73 1.58 14.88
C MET A 153 -0.76 0.76 14.05
N LEU A 154 -1.30 -0.15 13.27
CA LEU A 154 -0.55 -0.95 12.30
C LEU A 154 -1.24 -0.84 10.94
N LEU A 155 -0.51 -0.39 9.95
CA LEU A 155 -0.97 -0.24 8.58
C LEU A 155 -0.63 -1.50 7.79
N ALA A 156 -1.57 -2.00 7.01
CA ALA A 156 -1.34 -3.14 6.14
C ALA A 156 -1.89 -2.87 4.73
N ALA A 157 -1.02 -2.93 3.76
CA ALA A 157 -1.38 -2.83 2.34
C ALA A 157 -1.90 -4.18 1.86
N LYS A 158 -3.21 -4.32 1.71
CA LYS A 158 -3.90 -5.57 1.38
C LYS A 158 -4.43 -5.54 -0.04
N VAL A 159 -4.37 -6.67 -0.67
CA VAL A 159 -4.99 -6.94 -1.96
C VAL A 159 -5.90 -8.15 -1.77
N GLU A 160 -7.17 -7.98 -2.06
CA GLU A 160 -8.16 -9.03 -1.98
C GLU A 160 -8.90 -9.11 -3.30
N ASP A 161 -8.75 -10.25 -3.97
CA ASP A 161 -9.22 -10.46 -5.33
C ASP A 161 -8.74 -9.35 -6.30
N GLU A 162 -9.61 -8.43 -6.72
CA GLU A 162 -9.27 -7.33 -7.63
C GLU A 162 -9.19 -5.97 -6.92
N VAL A 163 -9.44 -5.96 -5.61
CA VAL A 163 -9.52 -4.75 -4.81
C VAL A 163 -8.24 -4.58 -4.02
N ALA A 164 -7.68 -3.38 -4.09
CA ALA A 164 -6.53 -2.97 -3.29
C ALA A 164 -6.98 -1.95 -2.24
N HIS A 165 -6.57 -2.17 -1.00
CA HIS A 165 -6.88 -1.25 0.08
C HIS A 165 -5.77 -1.21 1.13
N LEU A 166 -5.75 -0.16 1.90
CA LEU A 166 -4.91 -0.01 3.06
C LEU A 166 -5.78 -0.21 4.31
N GLU A 167 -5.60 -1.31 5.00
CA GLU A 167 -6.25 -1.57 6.28
C GLU A 167 -5.47 -0.91 7.41
N VAL A 168 -6.19 -0.18 8.25
CA VAL A 168 -5.68 0.47 9.45
C VAL A 168 -6.14 -0.33 10.66
N TYR A 169 -5.19 -1.00 11.29
CA TYR A 169 -5.42 -1.80 12.50
C TYR A 169 -5.09 -1.00 13.74
N VAL A 170 -5.81 -1.28 14.81
CA VAL A 170 -5.45 -0.85 16.17
C VAL A 170 -5.04 -2.08 16.97
N TYR A 171 -3.89 -1.98 17.61
CA TYR A 171 -3.34 -3.00 18.49
C TYR A 171 -3.37 -2.52 19.93
N GLU A 172 -4.19 -3.18 20.75
CA GLU A 172 -4.34 -2.97 22.19
C GLU A 172 -3.46 -3.98 22.94
N ASP A 173 -2.28 -3.53 23.36
CA ASP A 173 -1.28 -4.41 23.99
C ASP A 173 -1.75 -5.04 25.31
N GLU A 174 -2.51 -4.32 26.12
CA GLU A 174 -3.01 -4.81 27.42
C GLU A 174 -4.14 -5.85 27.24
N ALA A 175 -4.96 -5.69 26.22
CA ALA A 175 -6.11 -6.55 25.94
C ALA A 175 -5.76 -7.74 25.03
N ASP A 176 -4.55 -7.80 24.45
CA ASP A 176 -4.20 -8.77 23.42
C ASP A 176 -5.15 -8.74 22.22
N ASN A 177 -5.54 -7.55 21.79
CA ASN A 177 -6.53 -7.36 20.76
C ASN A 177 -5.91 -6.68 19.54
N LEU A 178 -6.30 -7.15 18.34
CA LEU A 178 -5.95 -6.55 17.06
C LEU A 178 -7.21 -6.53 16.20
N TYR A 179 -7.66 -5.35 15.81
CA TYR A 179 -8.85 -5.21 14.97
C TYR A 179 -8.64 -4.17 13.88
N VAL A 180 -9.43 -4.29 12.81
CA VAL A 180 -9.47 -3.29 11.74
C VAL A 180 -10.31 -2.12 12.22
N HIS A 181 -9.73 -0.95 12.28
CA HIS A 181 -10.43 0.28 12.66
C HIS A 181 -11.15 0.89 11.44
N HIS A 182 -10.45 0.99 10.31
CA HIS A 182 -11.01 1.43 9.03
C HIS A 182 -10.10 1.02 7.89
N ASP A 183 -10.57 1.16 6.66
CA ASP A 183 -9.81 0.90 5.45
C ASP A 183 -9.88 2.06 4.46
N LEU A 184 -8.87 2.17 3.62
CA LEU A 184 -8.75 3.16 2.55
C LEU A 184 -8.61 2.45 1.22
N MET A 185 -9.53 2.71 0.30
CA MET A 185 -9.52 2.11 -1.03
C MET A 185 -8.41 2.70 -1.89
N LEU A 186 -7.60 1.84 -2.51
CA LEU A 186 -6.49 2.24 -3.36
C LEU A 186 -6.79 1.96 -4.84
N PRO A 187 -6.34 2.83 -5.77
CA PRO A 187 -6.62 2.67 -7.20
C PRO A 187 -5.79 1.58 -7.86
N ALA A 188 -4.66 1.20 -7.26
CA ALA A 188 -3.74 0.19 -7.79
C ALA A 188 -3.12 -0.62 -6.66
N ILE A 189 -2.54 -1.78 -7.01
CA ILE A 189 -1.90 -2.70 -6.07
C ILE A 189 -0.75 -1.99 -5.34
N PRO A 190 -0.82 -1.87 -4.00
CA PRO A 190 0.22 -1.24 -3.21
C PRO A 190 1.45 -2.14 -3.11
N LEU A 191 2.64 -1.53 -3.15
CA LEU A 191 3.92 -2.22 -3.05
C LEU A 191 4.71 -1.80 -1.81
N CYS A 192 4.52 -0.57 -1.35
CA CYS A 192 5.20 -0.05 -0.19
C CYS A 192 4.36 1.00 0.53
N VAL A 193 4.54 1.07 1.85
CA VAL A 193 3.84 1.98 2.75
C VAL A 193 4.85 2.64 3.66
N GLU A 194 4.74 3.95 3.83
CA GLU A 194 5.59 4.71 4.74
C GLU A 194 4.78 5.74 5.51
N TRP A 195 4.82 5.67 6.84
CA TRP A 195 4.13 6.60 7.71
C TRP A 195 4.82 7.97 7.75
N LEU A 196 4.01 9.04 7.80
CA LEU A 196 4.45 10.44 7.81
C LEU A 196 3.87 11.15 9.04
N ASP A 197 4.70 11.93 9.73
CA ASP A 197 4.32 12.65 10.94
C ASP A 197 3.98 14.14 10.72
N ILE A 198 3.80 14.56 9.47
CA ILE A 198 3.46 15.93 9.08
C ILE A 198 2.21 15.98 8.18
N PRO A 199 1.43 17.07 8.23
CA PRO A 199 0.29 17.26 7.34
C PRO A 199 0.74 17.54 5.92
N VAL A 200 0.11 16.86 4.95
CA VAL A 200 0.36 17.05 3.52
C VAL A 200 -0.95 17.34 2.81
N GLY A 201 -0.97 18.35 1.93
CA GLY A 201 -2.14 18.69 1.12
C GLY A 201 -3.25 19.45 1.84
N LYS A 202 -3.22 19.58 3.17
CA LYS A 202 -4.21 20.34 3.92
C LYS A 202 -3.91 21.84 3.92
N SER A 203 -4.90 22.65 3.52
CA SER A 203 -4.82 24.11 3.57
C SER A 203 -5.08 24.61 5.00
N GLY A 204 -4.31 25.62 5.44
CA GLY A 204 -4.54 26.30 6.72
C GLY A 204 -3.95 25.63 7.96
N VAL A 205 -3.33 24.45 7.83
CA VAL A 205 -2.64 23.79 8.93
C VAL A 205 -1.17 24.23 8.97
N GLU A 206 -0.62 24.43 10.18
CA GLU A 206 0.80 24.72 10.35
C GLU A 206 1.64 23.53 9.82
N LYS A 207 2.55 23.83 8.89
CA LYS A 207 3.35 22.80 8.19
C LYS A 207 4.25 21.96 9.10
N ASP A 208 4.57 22.45 10.28
CA ASP A 208 5.38 21.75 11.28
C ASP A 208 4.55 21.09 12.38
N SER A 209 3.21 21.13 12.28
CA SER A 209 2.35 20.46 13.25
C SER A 209 2.53 18.94 13.16
N ARG A 210 2.21 18.24 14.25
CA ARG A 210 2.12 16.78 14.24
C ARG A 210 0.87 16.37 13.48
N ALA A 211 1.00 15.32 12.69
CA ALA A 211 -0.11 14.74 11.95
C ALA A 211 0.13 13.24 11.74
N ASN A 212 -0.90 12.56 11.29
CA ASN A 212 -0.89 11.12 11.11
C ASN A 212 -1.25 10.80 9.65
N PHE A 213 -0.23 10.79 8.79
CA PHE A 213 -0.38 10.57 7.37
C PHE A 213 0.37 9.31 6.92
N VAL A 214 0.01 8.81 5.77
CA VAL A 214 0.69 7.69 5.12
C VAL A 214 0.95 7.99 3.65
N ALA A 215 2.14 7.64 3.18
CA ALA A 215 2.46 7.61 1.76
C ALA A 215 2.40 6.16 1.27
N VAL A 216 1.68 5.94 0.17
CA VAL A 216 1.50 4.63 -0.46
C VAL A 216 2.11 4.68 -1.86
N GLY A 217 3.03 3.76 -2.14
CA GLY A 217 3.56 3.52 -3.47
C GLY A 217 2.92 2.28 -4.05
N THR A 218 2.48 2.38 -5.31
CA THR A 218 1.73 1.33 -5.99
C THR A 218 2.41 0.90 -7.29
N PHE A 219 1.75 0.02 -8.05
CA PHE A 219 2.16 -0.29 -9.42
C PHE A 219 2.08 0.93 -10.34
N ASP A 220 1.26 1.90 -10.01
CA ASP A 220 1.24 3.18 -10.71
C ASP A 220 2.43 4.04 -10.28
N PRO A 221 2.92 4.90 -11.17
CA PRO A 221 4.11 5.70 -10.89
C PRO A 221 3.88 6.84 -9.90
N ASP A 222 2.64 7.16 -9.60
CA ASP A 222 2.25 8.21 -8.68
C ASP A 222 2.22 7.70 -7.23
N ILE A 223 2.62 8.53 -6.28
CA ILE A 223 2.61 8.22 -4.85
C ILE A 223 1.43 8.94 -4.23
N GLU A 224 0.57 8.21 -3.55
CA GLU A 224 -0.60 8.75 -2.87
C GLU A 224 -0.31 9.02 -1.40
N ILE A 225 -0.85 10.13 -0.90
CA ILE A 225 -0.72 10.51 0.50
C ILE A 225 -2.10 10.65 1.10
N TRP A 226 -2.35 9.87 2.17
CA TRP A 226 -3.63 9.77 2.84
C TRP A 226 -3.53 10.23 4.30
N ASP A 227 -4.62 10.78 4.82
CA ASP A 227 -4.78 11.15 6.22
C ASP A 227 -5.42 9.99 6.99
N LEU A 228 -4.73 9.45 7.97
CA LEU A 228 -5.18 8.31 8.78
C LEU A 228 -6.16 8.72 9.90
N ASP A 229 -6.27 10.01 10.19
CA ASP A 229 -7.22 10.54 11.20
C ASP A 229 -8.57 10.92 10.59
N THR A 230 -8.77 10.62 9.29
CA THR A 230 -10.03 10.82 8.57
C THR A 230 -10.54 9.49 8.07
N VAL A 231 -11.61 8.96 8.68
CA VAL A 231 -12.25 7.71 8.27
C VAL A 231 -13.18 7.93 7.07
N ASP A 232 -13.44 6.88 6.31
CA ASP A 232 -14.29 6.88 5.10
C ASP A 232 -13.79 7.82 3.98
N CYS A 233 -12.50 8.15 3.99
CA CYS A 233 -11.92 9.02 2.97
C CYS A 233 -11.79 8.29 1.63
N MET A 234 -12.43 8.84 0.58
CA MET A 234 -12.47 8.22 -0.76
C MET A 234 -11.33 8.69 -1.68
N TYR A 235 -10.61 9.75 -1.33
CA TYR A 235 -9.60 10.37 -2.16
C TYR A 235 -8.35 10.75 -1.37
N PRO A 236 -7.14 10.59 -1.94
CA PRO A 236 -5.92 10.98 -1.26
C PRO A 236 -5.83 12.49 -1.03
N ASN A 237 -5.18 12.90 0.05
CA ASN A 237 -4.94 14.31 0.37
C ASN A 237 -3.99 14.98 -0.61
N ALA A 238 -3.02 14.22 -1.12
CA ALA A 238 -2.09 14.69 -2.13
C ALA A 238 -1.58 13.53 -3.00
N ILE A 239 -1.19 13.85 -4.23
CA ILE A 239 -0.56 12.92 -5.16
C ILE A 239 0.80 13.49 -5.57
N LEU A 240 1.87 12.72 -5.36
CA LEU A 240 3.22 13.07 -5.80
C LEU A 240 3.50 12.34 -7.12
N GLY A 241 3.45 13.07 -8.22
CA GLY A 241 3.64 12.49 -9.54
C GLY A 241 3.32 13.47 -10.65
N GLN A 242 2.89 12.94 -11.78
CA GLN A 242 2.55 13.75 -12.96
C GLN A 242 1.30 14.62 -12.72
N GLY A 243 0.36 14.14 -11.88
CA GLY A 243 -0.85 14.86 -11.52
C GLY A 243 -0.65 16.07 -10.60
N GLY A 244 0.45 16.14 -9.85
CA GLY A 244 0.73 17.14 -8.81
C GLY A 244 1.08 18.54 -9.32
N GLU A 245 1.21 18.78 -10.62
CA GLU A 245 1.32 20.13 -11.16
C GLU A 245 -0.04 20.82 -11.17
N GLY A 246 -0.46 21.37 -10.03
CA GLY A 246 -1.54 22.33 -9.99
C GLY A 246 -1.27 23.39 -11.04
N LYS A 247 -2.01 23.36 -12.12
CA LYS A 247 -1.96 24.39 -13.15
C LYS A 247 -2.42 25.69 -12.54
N GLY A 248 -1.48 26.44 -11.98
CA GLY A 248 -1.68 27.87 -11.80
C GLY A 248 -2.11 28.40 -13.16
N ALA A 249 -3.37 28.76 -13.29
CA ALA A 249 -3.89 29.45 -14.44
C ALA A 249 -3.03 30.70 -14.62
N ASN A 250 -2.17 30.71 -15.64
CA ASN A 250 -1.57 31.95 -16.07
C ASN A 250 -2.72 32.85 -16.51
N ALA A 251 -2.76 34.06 -15.97
CA ALA A 251 -3.76 35.10 -16.25
C ALA A 251 -3.91 35.48 -17.75
N ASP A 252 -3.27 34.76 -18.64
CA ASP A 252 -3.19 35.04 -20.08
C ASP A 252 -3.76 33.86 -20.95
N GLY A 253 -4.79 33.18 -20.56
CA GLY A 253 -5.68 32.38 -21.43
C GLY A 253 -5.07 31.47 -22.52
N THR A 254 -3.76 31.36 -22.64
CA THR A 254 -3.08 30.53 -23.63
C THR A 254 -2.92 29.11 -23.13
N LYS A 255 -3.73 28.20 -23.69
CA LYS A 255 -3.60 26.76 -23.45
C LYS A 255 -2.19 26.30 -23.87
N LYS A 256 -1.33 26.01 -22.89
CA LYS A 256 -0.08 25.27 -23.16
C LYS A 256 -0.47 23.92 -23.75
N LYS A 257 0.14 23.55 -24.88
CA LYS A 257 0.04 22.19 -25.42
C LYS A 257 0.51 21.23 -24.33
N LYS A 258 -0.36 20.27 -23.94
CA LYS A 258 -0.03 19.18 -23.02
C LYS A 258 1.20 18.45 -23.57
N LYS A 259 2.23 18.24 -22.75
CA LYS A 259 3.34 17.37 -23.08
C LYS A 259 2.81 15.93 -22.95
N LYS A 260 3.06 15.08 -23.95
CA LYS A 260 2.77 13.63 -23.85
C LYS A 260 3.53 13.05 -22.66
N LYS A 261 2.89 12.09 -21.97
CA LYS A 261 3.53 11.31 -20.89
C LYS A 261 4.84 10.72 -21.41
N SER A 262 5.93 10.97 -20.72
CA SER A 262 7.23 10.44 -21.09
C SER A 262 7.36 9.01 -20.54
N LYS A 263 7.58 8.03 -21.40
CA LYS A 263 7.96 6.65 -21.00
C LYS A 263 9.45 6.55 -20.63
N LYS A 264 10.19 7.66 -20.67
CA LYS A 264 11.60 7.72 -20.26
C LYS A 264 11.71 8.39 -18.91
N ALA A 265 12.56 7.85 -18.05
CA ALA A 265 12.89 8.45 -16.78
C ALA A 265 13.19 9.96 -16.95
N ASN A 266 12.60 10.76 -16.09
CA ASN A 266 12.72 12.21 -16.09
C ASN A 266 13.04 12.72 -14.68
N ALA A 267 13.25 14.03 -14.53
CA ALA A 267 13.64 14.63 -13.26
C ALA A 267 12.44 15.02 -12.37
N GLU A 268 11.21 14.99 -12.89
CA GLU A 268 10.05 15.59 -12.23
C GLU A 268 9.16 14.53 -11.53
N TYR A 269 8.97 13.35 -12.13
CA TYR A 269 8.10 12.29 -11.60
C TYR A 269 8.61 10.91 -12.00
N HIS A 270 8.13 9.86 -11.34
CA HIS A 270 8.38 8.48 -11.74
C HIS A 270 7.54 8.10 -12.98
N VAL A 271 8.03 7.13 -13.74
CA VAL A 271 7.37 6.64 -14.96
C VAL A 271 7.05 5.14 -14.90
N ASP A 272 7.39 4.49 -13.79
CA ASP A 272 7.16 3.07 -13.53
C ASP A 272 6.88 2.88 -12.03
N ALA A 273 6.45 1.68 -11.64
CA ALA A 273 6.04 1.32 -10.29
C ALA A 273 6.98 1.83 -9.19
N VAL A 274 6.42 2.28 -8.09
CA VAL A 274 7.16 2.74 -6.90
C VAL A 274 7.38 1.56 -5.97
N LEU A 275 8.65 1.18 -5.76
CA LEU A 275 9.02 -0.04 -5.05
C LEU A 275 9.33 0.17 -3.56
N SER A 276 9.82 1.34 -3.20
CA SER A 276 10.14 1.66 -1.80
C SER A 276 9.99 3.14 -1.53
N LEU A 277 9.54 3.44 -0.32
CA LEU A 277 9.40 4.77 0.24
C LEU A 277 10.22 4.85 1.53
N ALA A 278 10.78 6.02 1.82
CA ALA A 278 11.48 6.27 3.07
C ALA A 278 11.32 7.75 3.48
N ALA A 279 10.68 7.99 4.61
CA ALA A 279 10.51 9.33 5.18
C ALA A 279 11.76 9.72 5.99
N ASN A 280 12.17 10.98 5.84
CA ASN A 280 13.27 11.52 6.62
C ASN A 280 12.77 11.99 7.99
N ARG A 281 13.17 11.33 9.06
CA ARG A 281 12.70 11.62 10.42
C ARG A 281 13.29 12.91 11.03
N GLN A 282 14.37 13.44 10.48
CA GLN A 282 14.97 14.72 10.92
C GLN A 282 14.49 15.89 10.06
N HIS A 283 14.39 15.71 8.74
CA HIS A 283 13.80 16.65 7.81
C HIS A 283 12.43 16.11 7.37
N ARG A 284 11.44 16.27 8.25
CA ARG A 284 10.10 15.68 8.16
C ARG A 284 9.40 15.96 6.83
N ASN A 285 9.73 17.07 6.17
CA ASN A 285 9.17 17.45 4.88
C ASN A 285 9.80 16.69 3.69
N LEU A 286 10.76 15.79 3.91
CA LEU A 286 11.43 15.07 2.83
C LEU A 286 11.02 13.59 2.81
N LEU A 287 10.56 13.15 1.65
CA LEU A 287 10.27 11.76 1.34
C LEU A 287 11.18 11.31 0.19
N ALA A 288 11.86 10.19 0.35
CA ALA A 288 12.57 9.53 -0.73
C ALA A 288 11.73 8.40 -1.31
N SER A 289 11.74 8.26 -2.63
CA SER A 289 11.09 7.15 -3.33
C SER A 289 12.05 6.49 -4.31
N SER A 290 11.89 5.18 -4.49
CA SER A 290 12.59 4.40 -5.50
C SER A 290 11.62 3.69 -6.41
N SER A 291 12.01 3.52 -7.67
CA SER A 291 11.12 2.98 -8.69
C SER A 291 11.81 1.96 -9.60
N ALA A 292 10.98 1.20 -10.28
CA ALA A 292 11.36 0.34 -11.38
C ALA A 292 11.94 1.12 -12.57
N ASP A 293 11.73 2.43 -12.65
CA ASP A 293 12.34 3.33 -13.64
C ASP A 293 13.85 3.58 -13.41
N LYS A 294 14.46 2.90 -12.41
CA LYS A 294 15.88 2.93 -12.06
C LYS A 294 16.34 4.25 -11.41
N THR A 295 15.38 5.08 -11.00
CA THR A 295 15.67 6.36 -10.35
C THR A 295 15.28 6.34 -8.87
N VAL A 296 15.98 7.18 -8.10
CA VAL A 296 15.59 7.57 -6.75
C VAL A 296 15.21 9.04 -6.79
N LYS A 297 14.06 9.38 -6.24
CA LYS A 297 13.58 10.76 -6.17
C LYS A 297 13.44 11.24 -4.74
N LEU A 298 13.70 12.50 -4.55
CA LEU A 298 13.50 13.21 -3.29
C LEU A 298 12.35 14.19 -3.48
N TRP A 299 11.32 14.06 -2.66
CA TRP A 299 10.13 14.89 -2.70
C TRP A 299 10.09 15.85 -1.52
N ASP A 300 9.68 17.07 -1.78
CA ASP A 300 9.33 18.03 -0.73
C ASP A 300 7.81 17.97 -0.50
N LEU A 301 7.40 17.43 0.64
CA LEU A 301 6.00 17.26 1.01
C LEU A 301 5.25 18.59 1.21
N ASN A 302 5.96 19.66 1.51
CA ASN A 302 5.35 21.00 1.63
C ASN A 302 4.89 21.58 0.30
N THR A 303 5.59 21.23 -0.77
CA THR A 303 5.29 21.72 -2.13
C THR A 303 4.70 20.65 -3.02
N THR A 304 4.68 19.39 -2.56
CA THR A 304 4.26 18.19 -3.30
C THR A 304 5.00 18.01 -4.64
N LYS A 305 6.26 18.47 -4.70
CA LYS A 305 7.08 18.42 -5.92
C LYS A 305 8.36 17.62 -5.70
N CYS A 306 8.84 17.03 -6.79
CA CYS A 306 10.15 16.42 -6.82
C CYS A 306 11.22 17.51 -6.70
N ALA A 307 11.98 17.47 -5.61
CA ALA A 307 13.10 18.37 -5.37
C ALA A 307 14.33 17.95 -6.18
N LYS A 308 14.58 16.63 -6.31
CA LYS A 308 15.74 16.09 -6.98
C LYS A 308 15.51 14.66 -7.45
N SER A 309 16.14 14.29 -8.58
CA SER A 309 16.18 12.92 -9.10
C SER A 309 17.61 12.44 -9.22
N TYR A 310 17.85 11.16 -8.83
CA TYR A 310 19.16 10.53 -8.81
C TYR A 310 19.13 9.27 -9.67
N THR A 311 20.15 9.08 -10.52
CA THR A 311 20.29 7.97 -11.46
C THR A 311 21.58 7.18 -11.17
N HIS A 312 21.72 6.72 -9.92
CA HIS A 312 22.93 6.01 -9.50
C HIS A 312 22.93 4.55 -9.93
N HIS A 313 21.76 3.98 -10.19
CA HIS A 313 21.57 2.56 -10.48
C HIS A 313 21.33 2.30 -11.97
N THR A 314 21.63 1.10 -12.41
CA THR A 314 21.44 0.66 -13.80
C THR A 314 20.24 -0.27 -13.96
N ASP A 315 19.65 -0.72 -12.84
CA ASP A 315 18.42 -1.50 -12.81
C ASP A 315 17.47 -0.99 -11.73
N LYS A 316 16.31 -1.64 -11.57
CA LYS A 316 15.25 -1.28 -10.62
C LYS A 316 15.82 -1.09 -9.22
N VAL A 317 15.36 -0.05 -8.54
CA VAL A 317 15.76 0.26 -7.17
C VAL A 317 14.67 -0.22 -6.23
N CYS A 318 14.97 -1.28 -5.46
CA CYS A 318 13.99 -2.02 -4.68
C CYS A 318 13.83 -1.52 -3.23
N SER A 319 14.88 -0.92 -2.65
CA SER A 319 14.84 -0.58 -1.22
C SER A 319 15.63 0.68 -0.91
N LEU A 320 15.11 1.45 0.05
CA LEU A 320 15.68 2.70 0.55
C LEU A 320 15.77 2.68 2.08
N ALA A 321 16.81 3.31 2.62
CA ALA A 321 16.92 3.55 4.06
C ALA A 321 17.69 4.83 4.35
N TRP A 322 17.09 5.75 5.12
CA TRP A 322 17.80 6.91 5.64
C TRP A 322 18.75 6.51 6.77
N HIS A 323 19.89 7.16 6.77
CA HIS A 323 20.87 6.96 7.86
C HIS A 323 20.30 7.46 9.20
N PRO A 324 20.44 6.70 10.30
CA PRO A 324 19.75 6.99 11.56
C PRO A 324 20.20 8.28 12.27
N ARG A 325 21.41 8.76 11.97
CA ARG A 325 21.98 9.98 12.60
C ARG A 325 22.27 11.11 11.63
N ASP A 326 22.52 10.80 10.36
CA ASP A 326 22.81 11.81 9.33
C ASP A 326 21.66 11.85 8.32
N SER A 327 20.80 12.84 8.48
CA SER A 327 19.60 13.03 7.64
C SER A 327 19.90 13.28 6.15
N THR A 328 21.16 13.44 5.78
CA THR A 328 21.53 13.70 4.40
C THR A 328 22.01 12.47 3.64
N LEU A 329 22.28 11.36 4.36
CA LEU A 329 22.73 10.10 3.78
C LEU A 329 21.55 9.15 3.53
N LEU A 330 21.39 8.75 2.29
CA LEU A 330 20.41 7.76 1.86
C LEU A 330 21.11 6.53 1.30
N LEU A 331 20.72 5.35 1.79
CA LEU A 331 21.12 4.07 1.27
C LEU A 331 20.08 3.60 0.25
N SER A 332 20.52 3.13 -0.91
CA SER A 332 19.65 2.56 -1.94
C SER A 332 20.19 1.22 -2.42
N GLY A 333 19.31 0.23 -2.52
CA GLY A 333 19.59 -1.11 -3.03
C GLY A 333 18.88 -1.35 -4.36
N SER A 334 19.52 -2.07 -5.26
CA SER A 334 19.00 -2.30 -6.61
C SER A 334 19.25 -3.72 -7.11
N TYR A 335 18.45 -4.16 -8.07
CA TYR A 335 18.63 -5.39 -8.83
C TYR A 335 19.89 -5.37 -9.73
N ASP A 336 20.58 -4.24 -9.83
CA ASP A 336 21.94 -4.20 -10.39
C ASP A 336 22.99 -4.80 -9.44
N ARG A 337 22.55 -5.42 -8.32
CA ARG A 337 23.38 -6.08 -7.29
C ARG A 337 24.33 -5.13 -6.59
N THR A 338 23.97 -3.87 -6.55
CA THR A 338 24.76 -2.86 -5.83
C THR A 338 23.94 -2.08 -4.83
N VAL A 339 24.56 -1.74 -3.71
CA VAL A 339 24.07 -0.79 -2.74
C VAL A 339 24.88 0.49 -2.85
N VAL A 340 24.22 1.62 -2.83
CA VAL A 340 24.81 2.95 -2.93
C VAL A 340 24.44 3.75 -1.68
N ALA A 341 25.42 4.38 -1.05
CA ALA A 341 25.20 5.37 0.00
C ALA A 341 25.48 6.77 -0.59
N ALA A 342 24.43 7.55 -0.77
CA ALA A 342 24.52 8.86 -1.41
C ALA A 342 24.23 10.00 -0.44
N ASP A 343 25.06 11.05 -0.47
CA ASP A 343 24.73 12.33 0.18
C ASP A 343 23.79 13.12 -0.75
N MET A 344 22.56 13.31 -0.30
CA MET A 344 21.51 13.99 -1.09
C MET A 344 21.80 15.44 -1.39
N ARG A 345 22.77 16.07 -0.69
CA ARG A 345 23.23 17.45 -0.97
C ARG A 345 24.19 17.51 -2.16
N ALA A 346 24.88 16.43 -2.46
CA ALA A 346 25.95 16.37 -3.44
C ALA A 346 25.67 15.32 -4.54
N PRO A 347 24.66 15.54 -5.40
CA PRO A 347 24.19 14.56 -6.37
C PRO A 347 25.25 14.14 -7.40
N ASP A 348 26.20 15.03 -7.70
CA ASP A 348 27.26 14.81 -8.69
C ASP A 348 28.55 14.23 -8.07
N ALA A 349 28.55 14.00 -6.74
CA ALA A 349 29.70 13.44 -6.07
C ALA A 349 29.86 11.94 -6.42
N LYS A 350 31.11 11.46 -6.38
CA LYS A 350 31.34 10.03 -6.47
C LYS A 350 30.80 9.34 -5.23
N VAL A 351 29.78 8.51 -5.41
CA VAL A 351 29.10 7.79 -4.34
C VAL A 351 29.81 6.46 -4.00
N PRO A 352 29.94 6.12 -2.71
CA PRO A 352 30.36 4.78 -2.27
C PRO A 352 29.38 3.73 -2.75
N ARG A 353 29.91 2.58 -3.19
CA ARG A 353 29.12 1.50 -3.76
C ARG A 353 29.64 0.15 -3.33
N TRP A 354 28.76 -0.71 -2.85
CA TRP A 354 29.05 -2.09 -2.46
C TRP A 354 28.32 -3.04 -3.41
N GLY A 355 28.95 -4.15 -3.78
CA GLY A 355 28.36 -5.18 -4.61
C GLY A 355 28.09 -6.44 -3.81
N VAL A 356 27.02 -7.14 -4.20
CA VAL A 356 26.64 -8.46 -3.71
C VAL A 356 26.51 -9.45 -4.87
N GLU A 357 26.37 -10.73 -4.56
CA GLU A 357 26.37 -11.79 -5.56
C GLU A 357 25.00 -12.00 -6.23
N SER A 358 23.92 -11.61 -5.54
CA SER A 358 22.54 -11.81 -5.98
C SER A 358 21.78 -10.51 -5.95
N ASP A 359 20.56 -10.54 -6.49
CA ASP A 359 19.66 -9.39 -6.49
C ASP A 359 19.29 -9.01 -5.06
N ILE A 360 19.21 -7.71 -4.81
CA ILE A 360 18.97 -7.15 -3.49
C ILE A 360 17.46 -7.07 -3.27
N GLU A 361 17.00 -7.50 -2.11
CA GLU A 361 15.61 -7.35 -1.68
C GLU A 361 15.43 -6.13 -0.77
N THR A 362 16.16 -6.09 0.33
CA THR A 362 16.01 -5.03 1.33
C THR A 362 17.35 -4.53 1.82
N VAL A 363 17.44 -3.23 2.11
CA VAL A 363 18.59 -2.62 2.79
C VAL A 363 18.12 -1.91 4.06
N ARG A 364 18.92 -2.00 5.14
CA ARG A 364 18.65 -1.32 6.42
C ARG A 364 19.95 -0.85 7.06
N TRP A 365 19.94 0.36 7.60
CA TRP A 365 20.99 0.79 8.53
C TRP A 365 20.82 0.11 9.87
N ASP A 366 21.93 -0.10 10.58
CA ASP A 366 21.86 -0.49 11.99
C ASP A 366 21.41 0.73 12.84
N PRO A 367 20.27 0.65 13.54
CA PRO A 367 19.77 1.77 14.33
C PRO A 367 20.66 2.09 15.54
N HIS A 368 21.44 1.12 16.02
CA HIS A 368 22.29 1.24 17.21
C HIS A 368 23.72 1.67 16.87
N ASP A 369 24.28 1.19 15.75
CA ASP A 369 25.59 1.62 15.23
C ASP A 369 25.49 2.14 13.80
N PRO A 370 25.49 3.46 13.59
CA PRO A 370 25.27 4.08 12.29
C PRO A 370 26.38 3.82 11.26
N ASN A 371 27.50 3.20 11.69
CA ASN A 371 28.56 2.84 10.76
C ASN A 371 28.29 1.56 9.97
N TYR A 372 27.24 0.83 10.31
CA TYR A 372 26.95 -0.46 9.71
C TYR A 372 25.58 -0.49 9.04
N PHE A 373 25.48 -1.36 8.05
CA PHE A 373 24.21 -1.62 7.35
C PHE A 373 24.12 -3.07 6.92
N TYR A 374 22.88 -3.50 6.68
CA TYR A 374 22.53 -4.84 6.27
C TYR A 374 21.95 -4.84 4.86
N ILE A 375 22.17 -5.93 4.14
CA ILE A 375 21.62 -6.18 2.81
C ILE A 375 21.00 -7.57 2.83
N SER A 376 19.73 -7.71 2.50
CA SER A 376 19.13 -9.01 2.22
C SER A 376 19.07 -9.27 0.73
N THR A 377 19.15 -10.55 0.34
CA THR A 377 19.24 -10.96 -1.06
C THR A 377 18.25 -12.07 -1.39
N GLU A 378 17.96 -12.20 -2.69
CA GLU A 378 17.10 -13.24 -3.25
C GLU A 378 17.59 -14.67 -2.92
N ASN A 379 18.89 -14.88 -2.75
CA ASN A 379 19.47 -16.19 -2.42
C ASN A 379 19.36 -16.57 -0.93
N GLY A 380 18.56 -15.87 -0.14
CA GLY A 380 18.40 -16.18 1.28
C GLY A 380 19.54 -15.69 2.19
N ILE A 381 20.41 -14.83 1.67
CA ILE A 381 21.62 -14.38 2.38
C ILE A 381 21.41 -12.97 2.92
N ILE A 382 21.88 -12.74 4.15
CA ILE A 382 21.99 -11.41 4.75
C ILE A 382 23.49 -11.07 4.88
N HIS A 383 23.88 -9.94 4.31
CA HIS A 383 25.22 -9.37 4.39
C HIS A 383 25.26 -8.24 5.40
N PHE A 384 26.31 -8.14 6.18
CA PHE A 384 26.58 -7.05 7.10
C PHE A 384 27.84 -6.31 6.68
N HIS A 385 27.72 -5.00 6.44
CA HIS A 385 28.78 -4.17 5.91
C HIS A 385 29.13 -3.01 6.82
N ASP A 386 30.42 -2.63 6.81
CA ASP A 386 30.91 -1.40 7.42
C ASP A 386 30.95 -0.30 6.34
N ALA A 387 30.14 0.75 6.53
CA ALA A 387 30.03 1.87 5.61
C ALA A 387 31.32 2.69 5.44
N ARG A 388 32.22 2.63 6.41
CA ARG A 388 33.53 3.29 6.37
C ARG A 388 34.51 2.61 5.40
N ASN A 389 34.26 1.34 5.09
CA ASN A 389 35.11 0.52 4.25
C ASN A 389 34.54 0.36 2.83
N ALA A 390 34.28 1.50 2.16
CA ALA A 390 33.79 1.47 0.81
C ALA A 390 34.85 0.92 -0.17
N PRO A 391 34.53 -0.10 -0.98
CA PRO A 391 35.49 -0.67 -1.92
C PRO A 391 35.70 0.27 -3.11
N SER A 392 36.88 0.19 -3.71
CA SER A 392 37.17 0.94 -4.96
C SER A 392 36.38 0.40 -6.18
N ASN A 393 36.00 -0.88 -6.13
CA ASN A 393 35.16 -1.58 -7.12
C ASN A 393 34.09 -2.37 -6.36
N PRO A 394 32.82 -2.32 -6.75
CA PRO A 394 31.75 -3.10 -6.12
C PRO A 394 32.06 -4.60 -6.01
N ALA A 395 32.68 -5.21 -7.02
CA ALA A 395 33.08 -6.63 -7.00
C ALA A 395 34.13 -6.97 -5.93
N ALA A 396 34.80 -5.98 -5.35
CA ALA A 396 35.78 -6.16 -4.27
C ALA A 396 35.17 -5.91 -2.88
N SER A 397 33.85 -5.82 -2.79
CA SER A 397 33.12 -5.64 -1.53
C SER A 397 33.41 -6.77 -0.55
N LYS A 398 33.66 -6.43 0.71
CA LYS A 398 33.92 -7.39 1.77
C LYS A 398 32.98 -7.12 2.94
N PRO A 399 31.98 -7.96 3.16
CA PRO A 399 31.14 -7.88 4.33
C PRO A 399 31.95 -8.20 5.61
N VAL A 400 31.48 -7.68 6.74
CA VAL A 400 32.00 -8.04 8.07
C VAL A 400 31.67 -9.50 8.37
N TRP A 401 30.44 -9.89 8.05
CA TRP A 401 29.98 -11.29 8.05
C TRP A 401 28.87 -11.51 7.03
N ILE A 402 28.63 -12.77 6.70
CA ILE A 402 27.58 -13.25 5.81
C ILE A 402 26.78 -14.30 6.58
N LEU A 403 25.46 -14.22 6.50
CA LEU A 403 24.53 -15.16 7.11
C LEU A 403 23.63 -15.78 6.04
N GLN A 404 23.69 -17.12 5.87
CA GLN A 404 22.65 -17.85 5.17
C GLN A 404 21.44 -17.93 6.10
N ALA A 405 20.52 -16.97 5.96
CA ALA A 405 19.36 -16.86 6.85
C ALA A 405 18.26 -17.85 6.46
N HIS A 406 17.98 -17.99 5.16
CA HIS A 406 16.92 -18.80 4.61
C HIS A 406 17.38 -19.60 3.38
N ASP A 407 16.60 -20.60 2.98
CA ASP A 407 16.85 -21.40 1.78
C ASP A 407 16.31 -20.73 0.52
N GLU A 408 15.35 -19.81 0.66
CA GLU A 408 14.76 -19.00 -0.39
C GLU A 408 15.00 -17.51 -0.11
N SER A 409 14.43 -16.63 -0.95
CA SER A 409 14.56 -15.16 -0.83
C SER A 409 14.21 -14.64 0.55
N VAL A 410 15.07 -13.77 1.11
CA VAL A 410 14.75 -12.96 2.31
C VAL A 410 13.96 -11.74 1.86
N SER A 411 12.65 -11.93 1.70
CA SER A 411 11.72 -10.90 1.22
C SER A 411 11.51 -9.75 2.21
N ALA A 412 11.62 -10.05 3.49
CA ALA A 412 11.45 -9.06 4.56
C ALA A 412 12.50 -9.25 5.65
N PHE A 413 13.06 -8.18 6.15
CA PHE A 413 13.81 -8.22 7.38
C PHE A 413 13.80 -6.86 8.09
N ASP A 414 13.89 -6.90 9.40
CA ASP A 414 13.95 -5.71 10.21
C ASP A 414 14.87 -5.88 11.42
N ILE A 415 15.42 -4.76 11.87
CA ILE A 415 16.29 -4.69 13.05
C ILE A 415 15.55 -3.92 14.10
N ASN A 416 15.44 -4.51 15.28
CA ASN A 416 14.72 -3.92 16.39
C ASN A 416 15.28 -2.53 16.75
N PRO A 417 14.47 -1.47 16.72
CA PRO A 417 14.95 -0.11 16.98
C PRO A 417 15.27 0.14 18.46
N THR A 418 14.67 -0.63 19.38
CA THR A 418 14.80 -0.44 20.83
C THR A 418 15.76 -1.44 21.47
N ILE A 419 15.88 -2.66 20.89
CA ILE A 419 16.67 -3.76 21.46
C ILE A 419 17.88 -4.05 20.57
N PRO A 420 19.09 -3.66 21.00
CA PRO A 420 20.31 -3.89 20.22
C PRO A 420 20.58 -5.36 19.95
N GLY A 421 20.94 -5.65 18.69
CA GLY A 421 21.29 -6.99 18.24
C GLY A 421 20.10 -7.92 18.02
N PHE A 422 18.86 -7.45 18.16
CA PHE A 422 17.67 -8.23 17.85
C PHE A 422 17.21 -7.98 16.42
N MET A 423 17.15 -9.03 15.61
CA MET A 423 16.78 -8.96 14.19
C MET A 423 15.74 -10.04 13.89
N ALA A 424 14.79 -9.71 13.04
CA ALA A 424 13.81 -10.62 12.47
C ALA A 424 14.02 -10.73 10.96
N SER A 425 13.86 -11.91 10.39
CA SER A 425 13.84 -12.13 8.95
C SER A 425 12.68 -13.02 8.55
N GLY A 426 12.02 -12.65 7.46
CA GLY A 426 10.94 -13.40 6.82
C GLY A 426 11.32 -13.78 5.38
N SER A 427 10.84 -14.91 4.93
CA SER A 427 11.21 -15.44 3.62
C SER A 427 10.02 -16.05 2.88
N THR A 428 10.19 -16.22 1.58
CA THR A 428 9.27 -16.96 0.73
C THR A 428 9.22 -18.46 1.09
N ASP A 429 10.18 -18.97 1.90
CA ASP A 429 10.16 -20.31 2.51
C ASP A 429 9.10 -20.47 3.61
N LYS A 430 8.26 -19.44 3.85
CA LYS A 430 7.19 -19.39 4.86
C LYS A 430 7.70 -19.41 6.31
N GLN A 431 8.98 -19.17 6.54
CA GLN A 431 9.58 -19.12 7.87
C GLN A 431 9.86 -17.68 8.29
N VAL A 432 9.60 -17.42 9.56
CA VAL A 432 10.09 -16.24 10.29
C VAL A 432 11.18 -16.69 11.24
N LYS A 433 12.34 -16.07 11.16
CA LYS A 433 13.49 -16.38 12.01
C LYS A 433 13.91 -15.16 12.82
N LEU A 434 14.19 -15.40 14.11
CA LEU A 434 14.67 -14.40 15.02
C LEU A 434 16.15 -14.65 15.33
N TRP A 435 16.92 -13.58 15.34
CA TRP A 435 18.39 -13.63 15.45
C TRP A 435 18.87 -12.75 16.59
N ASN A 436 19.92 -13.22 17.29
CA ASN A 436 20.70 -12.41 18.21
C ASN A 436 22.06 -12.14 17.59
N ILE A 437 22.32 -10.86 17.28
CA ILE A 437 23.56 -10.40 16.67
C ILE A 437 24.53 -10.04 17.78
N GLN A 438 25.55 -10.84 17.92
CA GLN A 438 26.63 -10.65 18.89
C GLN A 438 27.92 -10.22 18.18
N PRO A 439 28.91 -9.70 18.89
CA PRO A 439 30.23 -9.40 18.33
C PRO A 439 30.91 -10.62 17.67
N SER A 440 30.55 -11.83 18.09
CA SER A 440 31.00 -13.11 17.51
C SER A 440 30.29 -13.49 16.20
N GLY A 441 29.21 -12.80 15.84
CA GLY A 441 28.35 -13.06 14.71
C GLY A 441 26.88 -13.30 15.09
N PRO A 442 26.01 -13.45 14.09
CA PRO A 442 24.59 -13.73 14.30
C PRO A 442 24.37 -15.17 14.79
N THR A 443 23.45 -15.34 15.73
CA THR A 443 22.98 -16.64 16.23
C THR A 443 21.48 -16.73 16.11
N MET A 444 20.98 -17.84 15.56
CA MET A 444 19.54 -18.08 15.45
C MET A 444 18.96 -18.36 16.83
N VAL A 445 17.89 -17.63 17.18
CA VAL A 445 17.16 -17.79 18.43
C VAL A 445 15.93 -18.65 18.23
N VAL A 446 15.13 -18.33 17.21
CA VAL A 446 13.87 -19.02 16.87
C VAL A 446 13.73 -19.13 15.37
N SER A 447 13.18 -20.24 14.89
CA SER A 447 12.65 -20.38 13.54
C SER A 447 11.22 -20.91 13.63
N ARG A 448 10.27 -20.27 12.95
CA ARG A 448 8.85 -20.59 13.08
C ARG A 448 8.10 -20.32 11.79
N ASN A 449 7.15 -21.22 11.48
CA ASN A 449 6.10 -20.96 10.53
C ASN A 449 4.88 -20.41 11.30
N LEU A 450 4.43 -19.21 10.94
CA LEU A 450 3.28 -18.53 11.56
C LEU A 450 1.99 -18.73 10.77
N ASP A 451 2.02 -19.59 9.76
CA ASP A 451 0.90 -19.92 8.88
C ASP A 451 0.30 -18.75 8.07
N ILE A 452 1.08 -17.73 7.83
CA ILE A 452 0.73 -16.58 7.00
C ILE A 452 1.11 -16.75 5.51
N GLY A 453 1.57 -17.94 5.13
CA GLY A 453 2.10 -18.21 3.78
C GLY A 453 3.51 -17.66 3.58
N LYS A 454 3.83 -17.22 2.34
CA LYS A 454 5.09 -16.53 2.05
C LYS A 454 5.11 -15.20 2.82
N VAL A 455 6.21 -14.92 3.50
CA VAL A 455 6.33 -13.72 4.33
C VAL A 455 6.75 -12.55 3.44
N PHE A 456 5.99 -11.46 3.43
CA PHE A 456 6.30 -10.27 2.64
C PHE A 456 6.66 -9.06 3.51
N SER A 457 6.23 -9.06 4.77
CA SER A 457 6.57 -7.99 5.71
C SER A 457 6.86 -8.53 7.10
N THR A 458 7.92 -8.00 7.73
CA THR A 458 8.26 -8.21 9.13
C THR A 458 8.77 -6.90 9.69
N VAL A 459 8.06 -6.30 10.65
CA VAL A 459 8.42 -4.98 11.21
C VAL A 459 8.23 -4.99 12.72
N PHE A 460 9.26 -4.59 13.47
CA PHE A 460 9.19 -4.40 14.91
C PHE A 460 8.42 -3.13 15.27
N ALA A 461 7.68 -3.18 16.39
CA ALA A 461 7.05 -1.99 16.92
C ALA A 461 8.10 -0.94 17.35
N PRO A 462 7.84 0.36 17.10
CA PRO A 462 8.83 1.41 17.29
C PRO A 462 9.02 1.85 18.74
N ASP A 463 8.02 1.63 19.61
CA ASP A 463 8.00 2.13 20.98
C ASP A 463 8.68 1.17 21.96
N GLU A 464 9.37 1.70 22.99
CA GLU A 464 10.11 0.89 23.95
C GLU A 464 9.22 -0.09 24.73
N GLU A 465 7.99 0.30 25.04
CA GLU A 465 7.05 -0.49 25.83
C GLU A 465 6.58 -1.74 25.09
N VAL A 466 6.49 -1.64 23.75
CA VAL A 466 6.09 -2.72 22.85
C VAL A 466 7.26 -3.22 21.98
N GLY A 467 8.49 -2.94 22.37
CA GLY A 467 9.69 -3.23 21.57
C GLY A 467 9.89 -4.71 21.20
N PHE A 468 9.25 -5.64 21.89
CA PHE A 468 9.26 -7.06 21.54
C PHE A 468 8.10 -7.48 20.62
N ARG A 469 7.21 -6.57 20.21
CA ARG A 469 6.12 -6.86 19.30
C ARG A 469 6.63 -6.83 17.87
N LEU A 470 6.34 -7.90 17.13
CA LEU A 470 6.71 -8.07 15.73
C LEU A 470 5.43 -8.25 14.92
N SER A 471 5.14 -7.33 14.00
CA SER A 471 4.11 -7.55 13.00
C SER A 471 4.68 -8.41 11.88
N VAL A 472 3.88 -9.38 11.44
CA VAL A 472 4.23 -10.27 10.35
C VAL A 472 3.03 -10.40 9.43
N ALA A 473 3.27 -10.32 8.11
CA ALA A 473 2.22 -10.44 7.11
C ALA A 473 2.74 -11.12 5.84
N GLY A 474 1.82 -11.72 5.08
CA GLY A 474 2.24 -12.50 3.92
C GLY A 474 1.14 -12.83 2.93
N SER A 475 1.35 -13.90 2.18
CA SER A 475 0.55 -14.28 1.01
C SER A 475 -0.83 -14.86 1.33
N LYS A 476 -1.18 -15.07 2.59
CA LYS A 476 -2.54 -15.49 2.99
C LYS A 476 -3.46 -14.31 3.34
N GLY A 477 -2.98 -13.07 3.24
CA GLY A 477 -3.78 -11.86 3.54
C GLY A 477 -4.10 -11.66 5.02
N VAL A 478 -3.33 -12.30 5.91
CA VAL A 478 -3.48 -12.21 7.36
C VAL A 478 -2.33 -11.41 7.95
N VAL A 479 -2.66 -10.49 8.85
CA VAL A 479 -1.70 -9.80 9.72
C VAL A 479 -1.67 -10.48 11.07
N GLN A 480 -0.48 -10.71 11.59
CA GLN A 480 -0.28 -11.21 12.94
C GLN A 480 0.71 -10.33 13.69
N VAL A 481 0.42 -10.06 14.96
CA VAL A 481 1.34 -9.42 15.89
C VAL A 481 1.82 -10.47 16.90
N TRP A 482 3.11 -10.75 16.85
CA TRP A 482 3.76 -11.72 17.74
C TRP A 482 4.49 -11.01 18.86
N ASP A 483 4.09 -11.29 20.10
CA ASP A 483 4.87 -10.91 21.28
C ASP A 483 6.04 -11.87 21.44
N THR A 484 7.18 -11.51 20.88
CA THR A 484 8.39 -12.35 20.91
C THR A 484 8.96 -12.51 22.32
N SER A 485 8.63 -11.62 23.27
CA SER A 485 9.05 -11.72 24.68
C SER A 485 8.44 -12.92 25.42
N THR A 486 7.34 -13.42 24.92
CA THR A 486 6.68 -14.61 25.49
C THR A 486 7.37 -15.93 25.11
N ASN A 487 8.24 -15.89 24.08
CA ASN A 487 9.01 -17.06 23.67
C ASN A 487 10.19 -17.33 24.61
N LYS A 488 10.31 -18.58 25.08
CA LYS A 488 11.35 -18.99 26.05
C LYS A 488 12.78 -18.76 25.52
N ALA A 489 13.03 -19.01 24.24
CA ALA A 489 14.37 -18.87 23.66
C ALA A 489 14.76 -17.38 23.53
N VAL A 490 13.80 -16.52 23.16
CA VAL A 490 14.01 -15.06 23.11
C VAL A 490 14.32 -14.53 24.49
N ARG A 491 13.58 -14.93 25.52
CA ARG A 491 13.86 -14.53 26.90
C ARG A 491 15.23 -15.00 27.40
N ALA A 492 15.66 -16.18 27.00
CA ALA A 492 17.00 -16.65 27.35
C ALA A 492 18.11 -15.87 26.63
N ALA A 493 17.88 -15.47 25.37
CA ALA A 493 18.84 -14.73 24.56
C ALA A 493 18.96 -13.24 24.96
N PHE A 494 17.85 -12.64 25.45
CA PHE A 494 17.73 -11.23 25.79
C PHE A 494 17.29 -11.02 27.26
N ALA A 495 17.76 -11.89 28.16
CA ALA A 495 17.33 -11.93 29.56
C ALA A 495 17.47 -10.59 30.31
N ASP A 496 18.48 -9.78 29.95
CA ASP A 496 18.73 -8.48 30.55
C ASP A 496 17.75 -7.37 30.09
N ARG A 497 16.92 -7.66 29.07
CA ARG A 497 16.03 -6.72 28.41
C ARG A 497 14.56 -7.07 28.56
N VAL A 498 14.24 -8.31 28.84
CA VAL A 498 12.86 -8.78 29.04
C VAL A 498 12.50 -8.62 30.52
N ALA A 499 11.34 -7.99 30.78
CA ALA A 499 10.83 -7.88 32.13
C ALA A 499 10.62 -9.26 32.78
N PRO A 500 10.98 -9.47 34.03
CA PRO A 500 10.68 -10.71 34.74
C PRO A 500 9.16 -10.85 34.87
N VAL A 501 8.62 -11.98 34.45
CA VAL A 501 7.21 -12.32 34.60
C VAL A 501 7.07 -13.44 35.60
N ASP A 502 6.28 -13.25 36.65
CA ASP A 502 5.90 -14.27 37.63
C ASP A 502 4.76 -15.11 37.09
N GLY A 503 4.99 -16.40 36.86
CA GLY A 503 3.98 -17.35 36.44
C GLY A 503 4.28 -18.12 35.14
N GLU A 504 3.31 -18.90 34.71
CA GLU A 504 3.38 -19.64 33.45
C GLU A 504 3.10 -18.69 32.29
N ILE A 505 4.09 -18.48 31.41
CA ILE A 505 3.95 -17.59 30.28
C ILE A 505 3.39 -18.36 29.11
N ARG A 506 2.25 -17.88 28.63
CA ARG A 506 1.65 -18.36 27.37
C ARG A 506 2.19 -17.51 26.22
N GLU A 507 2.42 -18.15 25.10
CA GLU A 507 2.82 -17.44 23.90
C GLU A 507 1.67 -16.57 23.39
N ARG A 508 1.97 -15.30 23.07
CA ARG A 508 1.01 -14.30 22.61
C ARG A 508 1.25 -14.08 21.13
N LEU A 509 0.29 -14.53 20.33
CA LEU A 509 0.20 -14.29 18.90
C LEU A 509 -1.23 -13.84 18.62
N VAL A 510 -1.38 -12.61 18.18
CA VAL A 510 -2.69 -11.99 17.93
C VAL A 510 -2.81 -11.76 16.42
N GLY A 511 -3.91 -12.19 15.83
CA GLY A 511 -4.21 -11.97 14.42
C GLY A 511 -5.70 -11.81 14.23
N VAL A 512 -6.09 -11.09 13.20
CA VAL A 512 -7.49 -11.05 12.76
C VAL A 512 -7.75 -12.27 11.93
N GLU A 513 -8.67 -13.14 12.41
CA GLU A 513 -9.15 -14.27 11.63
C GLU A 513 -10.05 -13.73 10.52
N ASN A 514 -9.77 -14.10 9.28
CA ASN A 514 -10.72 -13.83 8.20
C ASN A 514 -11.95 -14.71 8.42
N ASP A 515 -13.13 -14.13 8.44
CA ASP A 515 -14.44 -14.81 8.54
C ASP A 515 -14.72 -15.81 7.39
N SER A 516 -13.74 -16.02 6.50
CA SER A 516 -13.81 -16.98 5.40
C SER A 516 -13.48 -18.43 5.79
N SER A 517 -13.38 -18.78 7.09
CA SER A 517 -13.24 -20.16 7.55
C SER A 517 -14.59 -20.89 7.61
N GLU A 518 -15.38 -20.83 6.55
CA GLU A 518 -16.36 -21.88 6.28
C GLU A 518 -15.66 -23.04 5.58
N SER A 519 -15.47 -24.14 6.34
CA SER A 519 -15.16 -25.51 5.91
C SER A 519 -13.82 -25.73 5.18
N GLU A 520 -12.71 -25.84 5.92
CA GLU A 520 -11.53 -26.60 5.52
C GLU A 520 -11.71 -28.12 5.75
N ASP A 521 -12.76 -28.69 5.17
CA ASP A 521 -12.93 -30.15 4.96
C ASP A 521 -13.20 -30.44 3.47
N GLU A 522 -12.72 -29.63 2.55
CA GLU A 522 -12.66 -29.98 1.14
C GLU A 522 -11.41 -30.80 0.86
N ASP A 523 -11.68 -32.09 0.60
CA ASP A 523 -10.79 -33.16 0.18
C ASP A 523 -9.69 -32.65 -0.78
N GLU A 524 -8.40 -32.80 -0.44
CA GLU A 524 -7.22 -32.42 -1.29
C GLU A 524 -7.35 -32.90 -2.75
N GLY A 525 -8.19 -33.89 -2.99
CA GLY A 525 -8.51 -34.40 -4.33
C GLY A 525 -9.42 -33.50 -5.18
N GLU A 526 -10.17 -32.57 -4.60
CA GLU A 526 -11.01 -31.61 -5.33
C GLU A 526 -10.24 -30.32 -5.66
N LEU A 527 -9.34 -29.92 -4.78
CA LEU A 527 -8.42 -28.79 -5.03
C LEU A 527 -7.51 -29.07 -6.25
N MET A 528 -6.93 -30.26 -6.35
CA MET A 528 -6.13 -30.64 -7.54
C MET A 528 -6.94 -30.66 -8.84
N LYS A 529 -8.21 -31.05 -8.77
CA LYS A 529 -9.10 -31.01 -9.95
C LYS A 529 -9.52 -29.61 -10.34
N ARG A 530 -9.59 -28.70 -9.39
CA ARG A 530 -9.91 -27.28 -9.60
C ARG A 530 -8.72 -26.53 -10.18
N GLU A 531 -7.51 -26.82 -9.72
CA GLU A 531 -6.26 -26.31 -10.30
C GLU A 531 -6.05 -26.79 -11.74
N GLU A 532 -6.29 -28.06 -12.04
CA GLU A 532 -6.21 -28.62 -13.40
C GLU A 532 -7.27 -28.04 -14.36
N LYS A 533 -8.39 -27.57 -13.82
CA LYS A 533 -9.47 -26.93 -14.58
C LYS A 533 -9.20 -25.44 -14.83
N LEU A 534 -8.57 -24.75 -13.87
CA LEU A 534 -8.10 -23.37 -14.00
C LEU A 534 -6.88 -23.26 -14.93
N GLU A 535 -6.06 -24.29 -15.02
CA GLU A 535 -4.96 -24.37 -16.00
C GLU A 535 -5.44 -24.40 -17.46
N LYS A 536 -6.66 -24.93 -17.71
CA LYS A 536 -7.23 -25.04 -19.06
C LYS A 536 -8.03 -23.81 -19.52
N VAL A 537 -8.41 -22.94 -18.59
CA VAL A 537 -9.08 -21.67 -18.90
C VAL A 537 -8.09 -20.58 -18.51
N GLY A 538 -7.36 -20.06 -19.51
CA GLY A 538 -6.34 -19.02 -19.29
C GLY A 538 -6.90 -17.84 -18.48
N SER A 539 -6.78 -17.92 -17.16
CA SER A 539 -7.26 -16.91 -16.22
C SER A 539 -6.40 -15.64 -16.32
N PRO A 540 -7.00 -14.44 -16.33
CA PRO A 540 -6.26 -13.18 -16.24
C PRO A 540 -5.39 -13.08 -14.97
N TRP A 541 -5.70 -13.84 -13.94
CA TRP A 541 -5.04 -13.87 -12.62
C TRP A 541 -3.62 -14.43 -12.64
N ARG A 542 -3.36 -15.43 -13.49
CA ARG A 542 -1.99 -15.91 -13.67
C ARG A 542 -1.05 -14.79 -14.16
N LYS A 543 -1.59 -13.78 -14.84
CA LYS A 543 -0.80 -12.60 -15.24
C LYS A 543 -0.52 -11.64 -14.09
N ILE A 544 -1.33 -11.64 -13.04
CA ILE A 544 -1.15 -10.79 -11.85
C ILE A 544 -0.28 -11.53 -10.82
N GLU A 545 -0.53 -12.80 -10.60
CA GLU A 545 0.32 -13.67 -9.79
C GLU A 545 1.70 -13.82 -10.45
N ASP A 546 1.78 -14.03 -11.77
CA ASP A 546 3.01 -14.00 -12.54
C ASP A 546 3.62 -12.58 -12.61
N ARG A 547 2.87 -11.52 -12.51
CA ARG A 547 3.41 -10.16 -12.33
C ARG A 547 3.91 -9.92 -10.92
N LEU A 548 3.19 -10.30 -9.88
CA LEU A 548 3.62 -10.14 -8.48
C LEU A 548 4.67 -11.17 -8.09
N LEU A 549 4.47 -12.44 -8.41
CA LEU A 549 5.46 -13.51 -8.24
C LEU A 549 6.58 -13.38 -9.27
N GLY A 550 6.30 -12.86 -10.44
CA GLY A 550 7.29 -12.55 -11.46
C GLY A 550 8.14 -11.33 -11.12
N TRP A 551 7.63 -10.41 -10.32
CA TRP A 551 8.46 -9.37 -9.70
C TRP A 551 9.33 -9.93 -8.57
N PHE A 552 8.88 -11.02 -7.92
CA PHE A 552 9.64 -11.76 -6.91
C PHE A 552 10.40 -12.99 -7.49
N THR A 553 10.07 -13.50 -8.69
CA THR A 553 10.63 -14.74 -9.21
C THR A 553 10.99 -14.75 -10.72
N VAL A 554 10.61 -13.77 -11.54
CA VAL A 554 10.77 -13.82 -13.03
C VAL A 554 12.15 -13.33 -13.51
N TRP A 555 13.22 -13.79 -12.92
CA TRP A 555 14.54 -13.58 -13.57
C TRP A 555 15.44 -14.83 -13.57
N HIS A 556 14.83 -16.01 -13.60
CA HIS A 556 15.56 -17.26 -13.79
C HIS A 556 15.37 -17.85 -15.20
N THR A 557 15.63 -17.07 -16.25
CA THR A 557 16.05 -17.67 -17.52
C THR A 557 17.46 -17.17 -17.82
N PRO A 558 18.48 -18.05 -17.84
CA PRO A 558 19.80 -17.65 -18.28
C PRO A 558 19.69 -17.28 -19.77
N ARG A 559 19.96 -16.03 -20.10
CA ARG A 559 20.27 -15.68 -21.48
C ARG A 559 21.67 -16.21 -21.79
N PHE A 560 21.71 -17.28 -22.59
CA PHE A 560 22.89 -17.67 -23.35
C PHE A 560 23.22 -16.61 -24.41
#